data_d6495f59514f6eb680f1443923df8cba
#
_entry.id   d6495f59514f6eb680f1443923df8cba
#
_cell.length_a   1.000
_cell.length_b   1.000
_cell.length_c   1.000
_cell.angle_alpha   90.00
_cell.angle_beta   90.00
_cell.angle_gamma   90.00
#
_symmetry.space_group_name_H-M   'P 1'
#
loop_
_entity.id
_entity.type
_entity.pdbx_description
1 polymer ?
#
loop_
_entity_poly.entity_id
_entity_poly.type
_entity_poly.pdbx_seq_one_letter_code
_entity_poly.pdbx_strand_id
1 'polypeptide(L)'
;MAGWDNSNPRGPGTPGDPAGQTAAFRHLCRSSPWKWQSLRFEYLDRPLAVDPAGTEAAPPPDLVRAWLRRPGALRLETADGLVLHSTTGINDSRDVFYVRSTRKTWLLPPHLVTPVYVDRGLVRRRPEAAYGEPGFGNGRFAAALDPVELAGNAPVPLEFPNANAVELGSITDVMHEGRPALEATVTPNPGYRPSHPGAPLCRPGRTLVRVDAGTGVCVASRWLEGGQEGYGPETYGHWLRILGVVEYMLDALFLAESMNLTDVRGHISWELPAG
;
A
#
# COMPACT_ATOMS: atom_id res chain seq x y z
N MET A 1 19.70 3.85 -50.65
CA MET A 1 20.24 4.09 -49.31
C MET A 1 19.33 5.05 -48.60
N ALA A 2 18.41 4.58 -47.80
CA ALA A 2 17.51 5.42 -46.99
C ALA A 2 18.06 5.42 -45.57
N GLY A 3 18.46 6.62 -45.11
CA GLY A 3 18.96 6.85 -43.76
C GLY A 3 17.85 6.65 -42.74
N TRP A 4 18.08 5.81 -41.78
CA TRP A 4 17.26 5.67 -40.58
C TRP A 4 17.57 6.87 -39.67
N ASP A 5 16.60 7.76 -39.55
CA ASP A 5 16.65 8.87 -38.59
C ASP A 5 16.42 8.29 -37.18
N ASN A 6 17.48 8.26 -36.40
CA ASN A 6 17.52 7.77 -35.04
C ASN A 6 17.13 8.91 -34.07
N SER A 7 15.93 9.48 -34.24
CA SER A 7 15.39 10.48 -33.34
C SER A 7 14.97 9.82 -32.04
N ASN A 8 15.86 9.93 -31.09
CA ASN A 8 15.82 9.80 -29.64
C ASN A 8 14.43 9.57 -29.03
N PRO A 9 14.14 8.42 -28.41
CA PRO A 9 12.93 8.23 -27.63
C PRO A 9 13.02 9.11 -26.38
N ARG A 10 12.22 10.17 -26.33
CA ARG A 10 12.06 11.03 -25.16
C ARG A 10 11.74 10.17 -23.96
N GLY A 11 12.64 10.17 -22.99
CA GLY A 11 12.45 9.52 -21.70
C GLY A 11 11.21 10.13 -20.98
N PRO A 12 10.50 9.38 -20.14
CA PRO A 12 9.38 9.88 -19.39
C PRO A 12 9.87 10.91 -18.36
N GLY A 13 9.21 12.06 -18.36
CA GLY A 13 9.34 13.07 -17.33
C GLY A 13 10.61 13.92 -17.45
N THR A 14 10.76 14.64 -18.57
CA THR A 14 11.54 15.88 -18.49
C THR A 14 10.91 16.73 -17.39
N PRO A 15 11.69 17.32 -16.45
CA PRO A 15 11.17 18.31 -15.53
C PRO A 15 10.43 19.38 -16.33
N GLY A 16 9.07 19.40 -16.24
CA GLY A 16 8.23 20.32 -16.99
C GLY A 16 7.10 19.71 -17.83
N ASP A 17 6.88 18.38 -17.81
CA ASP A 17 5.68 17.76 -18.41
C ASP A 17 4.66 17.31 -17.33
N PRO A 18 3.71 18.18 -16.94
CA PRO A 18 2.70 17.83 -15.91
C PRO A 18 1.79 16.66 -16.31
N ALA A 19 1.51 16.51 -17.60
CA ALA A 19 0.66 15.43 -18.09
C ALA A 19 1.36 14.07 -17.97
N GLY A 20 2.66 14.02 -18.30
CA GLY A 20 3.48 12.83 -18.11
C GLY A 20 3.64 12.46 -16.65
N GLN A 21 3.83 13.41 -15.74
CA GLN A 21 3.91 13.17 -14.31
C GLN A 21 2.58 12.63 -13.74
N THR A 22 1.46 13.21 -14.14
CA THR A 22 0.12 12.74 -13.78
C THR A 22 -0.11 11.29 -14.24
N ALA A 23 0.26 10.97 -15.48
CA ALA A 23 0.14 9.61 -16.01
C ALA A 23 1.04 8.65 -15.24
N ALA A 24 2.28 9.02 -14.96
CA ALA A 24 3.24 8.20 -14.20
C ALA A 24 2.74 7.89 -12.79
N PHE A 25 2.23 8.89 -12.06
CA PHE A 25 1.63 8.71 -10.74
C PHE A 25 0.47 7.72 -10.78
N ARG A 26 -0.47 7.87 -11.74
CA ARG A 26 -1.61 6.97 -11.89
C ARG A 26 -1.18 5.55 -12.26
N HIS A 27 -0.18 5.40 -13.13
CA HIS A 27 0.37 4.09 -13.47
C HIS A 27 1.01 3.43 -12.26
N LEU A 28 1.73 4.18 -11.44
CA LEU A 28 2.34 3.68 -10.21
C LEU A 28 1.28 3.17 -9.22
N CYS A 29 0.22 3.95 -8.95
CA CYS A 29 -0.90 3.55 -8.09
C CYS A 29 -1.60 2.27 -8.57
N ARG A 30 -1.66 2.03 -9.89
CA ARG A 30 -2.22 0.80 -10.47
C ARG A 30 -1.30 -0.40 -10.33
N SER A 31 -0.01 -0.17 -10.16
CA SER A 31 1.03 -1.20 -10.29
C SER A 31 1.29 -2.00 -9.03
N SER A 32 0.89 -1.51 -7.87
CA SER A 32 1.25 -2.12 -6.58
C SER A 32 1.08 -3.64 -6.54
N PRO A 33 -0.03 -4.24 -7.00
CA PRO A 33 -0.21 -5.69 -6.94
C PRO A 33 0.82 -6.52 -7.71
N TRP A 34 1.47 -5.94 -8.72
CA TRP A 34 2.46 -6.63 -9.57
C TRP A 34 3.90 -6.28 -9.26
N LYS A 35 4.15 -5.34 -8.32
CA LYS A 35 5.50 -4.87 -8.01
C LYS A 35 6.18 -5.63 -6.89
N TRP A 36 5.44 -6.34 -6.06
CA TRP A 36 5.99 -7.09 -4.94
C TRP A 36 5.11 -8.31 -4.60
N GLN A 37 5.72 -9.31 -3.95
CA GLN A 37 5.03 -10.52 -3.49
C GLN A 37 5.01 -10.61 -1.97
N SER A 38 6.01 -10.05 -1.31
CA SER A 38 6.04 -9.95 0.15
C SER A 38 6.49 -8.58 0.58
N LEU A 39 5.95 -8.14 1.71
CA LEU A 39 6.22 -6.82 2.27
C LEU A 39 6.28 -6.92 3.80
N ARG A 40 7.33 -6.34 4.39
CA ARG A 40 7.41 -6.13 5.83
C ARG A 40 7.41 -4.63 6.09
N PHE A 41 6.52 -4.18 6.99
CA PHE A 41 6.31 -2.76 7.20
C PHE A 41 5.77 -2.45 8.59
N GLU A 42 5.83 -1.19 8.97
CA GLU A 42 5.15 -0.61 10.11
C GLU A 42 4.00 0.26 9.62
N TYR A 43 2.92 0.30 10.39
CA TYR A 43 1.70 1.01 10.02
C TYR A 43 1.07 1.73 11.21
N LEU A 44 0.58 2.95 10.95
CA LEU A 44 -0.26 3.74 11.85
C LEU A 44 -1.52 4.17 11.09
N ASP A 45 -2.69 4.01 11.71
CA ASP A 45 -3.96 4.48 11.13
C ASP A 45 -4.22 5.97 11.42
N ARG A 46 -3.18 6.75 11.41
CA ARG A 46 -3.15 8.22 11.50
C ARG A 46 -1.87 8.75 10.90
N PRO A 47 -1.83 10.01 10.48
CA PRO A 47 -0.58 10.63 10.08
C PRO A 47 0.42 10.64 11.25
N LEU A 48 1.68 10.41 10.95
CA LEU A 48 2.74 10.63 11.94
C LEU A 48 2.93 12.12 12.12
N ALA A 49 2.87 12.58 13.37
CA ALA A 49 3.22 13.95 13.70
C ALA A 49 4.72 14.17 13.38
N VAL A 50 5.02 15.21 12.62
CA VAL A 50 6.40 15.60 12.38
C VAL A 50 6.89 16.29 13.65
N ASP A 51 7.79 15.63 14.38
CA ASP A 51 8.52 16.31 15.45
C ASP A 51 9.53 17.27 14.81
N PRO A 52 9.36 18.59 14.96
CA PRO A 52 10.28 19.56 14.39
C PRO A 52 11.69 19.49 15.01
N ALA A 53 11.85 18.81 16.13
CA ALA A 53 13.13 18.67 16.84
C ALA A 53 13.95 17.45 16.42
N GLY A 54 13.40 16.56 15.57
CA GLY A 54 14.14 15.37 15.07
C GLY A 54 14.54 14.38 16.17
N THR A 55 13.90 14.44 17.33
CA THR A 55 14.19 13.53 18.44
C THR A 55 13.61 12.16 18.11
N GLU A 56 14.43 11.12 18.26
CA GLU A 56 13.98 9.72 18.11
C GLU A 56 13.00 9.40 19.26
N ALA A 57 11.73 9.65 19.01
CA ALA A 57 10.66 9.37 19.97
C ALA A 57 10.42 7.86 20.06
N ALA A 58 10.01 7.38 21.23
CA ALA A 58 9.56 6.00 21.39
C ALA A 58 8.44 5.69 20.37
N PRO A 59 8.40 4.44 19.83
CA PRO A 59 7.37 4.07 18.87
C PRO A 59 5.99 4.32 19.46
N PRO A 60 5.05 4.88 18.66
CA PRO A 60 3.69 5.11 19.12
C PRO A 60 3.04 3.80 19.60
N PRO A 61 2.23 3.83 20.66
CA PRO A 61 1.61 2.60 21.21
C PRO A 61 0.63 1.91 20.26
N ASP A 62 0.11 2.65 19.29
CA ASP A 62 -0.78 2.18 18.22
C ASP A 62 -0.02 1.72 16.96
N LEU A 63 1.32 1.70 16.99
CA LEU A 63 2.14 1.20 15.90
C LEU A 63 1.96 -0.30 15.73
N VAL A 64 1.65 -0.70 14.51
CA VAL A 64 1.51 -2.11 14.12
C VAL A 64 2.67 -2.50 13.20
N ARG A 65 3.32 -3.62 13.49
CA ARG A 65 4.28 -4.29 12.61
C ARG A 65 3.55 -5.34 11.78
N ALA A 66 3.81 -5.36 10.49
CA ALA A 66 3.12 -6.23 9.55
C ALA A 66 4.11 -7.02 8.69
N TRP A 67 3.80 -8.28 8.48
CA TRP A 67 4.39 -9.17 7.48
C TRP A 67 3.27 -9.65 6.58
N LEU A 68 3.40 -9.38 5.31
CA LEU A 68 2.42 -9.75 4.30
C LEU A 68 3.10 -10.52 3.18
N ARG A 69 2.56 -11.68 2.83
CA ARG A 69 2.96 -12.45 1.66
C ARG A 69 1.71 -12.79 0.85
N ARG A 70 1.69 -12.31 -0.39
CA ARG A 70 0.58 -12.60 -1.30
C ARG A 70 0.51 -14.10 -1.62
N PRO A 71 -0.70 -14.68 -1.82
CA PRO A 71 -1.96 -13.98 -2.03
C PRO A 71 -2.79 -13.68 -0.76
N GLY A 72 -2.31 -13.76 0.43
CA GLY A 72 -3.16 -13.42 1.56
C GLY A 72 -2.65 -13.84 2.94
N ALA A 73 -1.39 -14.29 3.02
CA ALA A 73 -0.76 -14.54 4.32
C ALA A 73 -0.42 -13.19 4.98
N LEU A 74 -0.91 -12.99 6.21
CA LEU A 74 -0.74 -11.77 6.97
C LEU A 74 -0.45 -12.10 8.43
N ARG A 75 0.55 -11.43 9.00
CA ARG A 75 0.83 -11.41 10.44
C ARG A 75 0.95 -9.96 10.89
N LEU A 76 0.34 -9.65 12.01
CA LEU A 76 0.35 -8.33 12.63
C LEU A 76 0.74 -8.46 14.10
N GLU A 77 1.62 -7.58 14.53
CA GLU A 77 2.08 -7.48 15.90
C GLU A 77 2.04 -6.01 16.39
N THR A 78 1.86 -5.85 17.68
CA THR A 78 2.12 -4.57 18.35
C THR A 78 3.61 -4.25 18.36
N ALA A 79 4.00 -3.04 18.73
CA ALA A 79 5.40 -2.62 18.84
C ALA A 79 6.21 -3.48 19.83
N ASP A 80 5.56 -4.02 20.87
CA ASP A 80 6.14 -4.90 21.89
C ASP A 80 6.07 -6.40 21.52
N GLY A 81 5.57 -6.74 20.33
CA GLY A 81 5.60 -8.10 19.78
C GLY A 81 4.39 -8.98 20.10
N LEU A 82 3.31 -8.42 20.66
CA LEU A 82 2.06 -9.18 20.84
C LEU A 82 1.39 -9.37 19.47
N VAL A 83 1.06 -10.62 19.15
CA VAL A 83 0.35 -10.95 17.90
C VAL A 83 -1.09 -10.48 17.97
N LEU A 84 -1.46 -9.59 17.07
CA LEU A 84 -2.82 -9.08 16.90
C LEU A 84 -3.64 -9.95 15.95
N HIS A 85 -2.99 -10.42 14.87
CA HIS A 85 -3.62 -11.25 13.85
C HIS A 85 -2.58 -12.09 13.12
N SER A 86 -2.94 -13.29 12.72
CA SER A 86 -2.11 -14.16 11.89
C SER A 86 -2.98 -15.06 11.03
N THR A 87 -2.67 -15.15 9.73
CA THR A 87 -3.35 -16.03 8.77
C THR A 87 -2.41 -16.46 7.66
N THR A 88 -2.54 -17.69 7.19
CA THR A 88 -1.75 -18.24 6.07
C THR A 88 -2.37 -17.94 4.71
N GLY A 89 -3.66 -17.60 4.66
CA GLY A 89 -4.35 -17.29 3.43
C GLY A 89 -5.72 -16.67 3.64
N ILE A 90 -6.21 -15.98 2.64
CA ILE A 90 -7.51 -15.26 2.67
C ILE A 90 -8.67 -16.19 3.06
N ASN A 91 -8.63 -17.45 2.66
CA ASN A 91 -9.69 -18.41 2.93
C ASN A 91 -9.63 -19.02 4.34
N ASP A 92 -8.50 -18.87 5.04
CA ASP A 92 -8.30 -19.43 6.37
C ASP A 92 -8.88 -18.52 7.45
N SER A 93 -9.04 -17.24 7.14
CA SER A 93 -9.61 -16.30 8.09
C SER A 93 -11.13 -16.38 8.05
N ARG A 94 -11.71 -16.97 9.06
CA ARG A 94 -13.15 -16.87 9.35
C ARG A 94 -13.53 -15.54 9.97
N ASP A 95 -12.56 -14.63 10.12
CA ASP A 95 -12.73 -13.34 10.75
C ASP A 95 -13.48 -12.36 9.87
N VAL A 96 -14.37 -11.61 10.49
CA VAL A 96 -15.25 -10.58 9.93
C VAL A 96 -14.49 -9.54 9.08
N PHE A 97 -13.19 -9.39 9.28
CA PHE A 97 -12.33 -8.48 8.56
C PHE A 97 -12.19 -8.81 7.07
N TYR A 98 -12.15 -10.09 6.70
CA TYR A 98 -12.04 -10.50 5.30
C TYR A 98 -13.37 -10.42 4.54
N VAL A 99 -14.48 -10.61 5.22
CA VAL A 99 -15.81 -10.61 4.60
C VAL A 99 -16.21 -9.22 4.10
N ARG A 100 -15.64 -8.16 4.66
CA ARG A 100 -15.96 -6.78 4.26
C ARG A 100 -15.16 -6.24 3.08
N SER A 101 -14.07 -6.88 2.66
CA SER A 101 -13.36 -6.50 1.44
C SER A 101 -14.02 -7.05 0.17
N THR A 102 -15.16 -7.68 0.28
CA THR A 102 -15.80 -8.40 -0.80
C THR A 102 -16.44 -7.49 -1.83
N ARG A 103 -15.74 -7.24 -2.87
CA ARG A 103 -16.38 -7.39 -4.16
C ARG A 103 -16.63 -8.88 -4.36
N LYS A 104 -17.85 -9.28 -4.63
CA LYS A 104 -18.37 -10.65 -4.77
C LYS A 104 -17.73 -11.50 -5.87
N THR A 105 -16.49 -11.31 -6.21
CA THR A 105 -15.83 -11.93 -7.34
C THR A 105 -14.50 -12.49 -6.92
N TRP A 106 -14.18 -13.59 -7.46
CA TRP A 106 -12.98 -14.37 -7.38
C TRP A 106 -11.74 -13.52 -7.09
N LEU A 107 -11.15 -13.73 -5.93
CA LEU A 107 -9.85 -13.17 -5.62
C LEU A 107 -8.81 -13.99 -6.40
N LEU A 108 -8.29 -13.41 -7.46
CA LEU A 108 -7.18 -14.00 -8.20
C LEU A 108 -5.87 -13.38 -7.72
N PRO A 109 -4.88 -14.21 -7.40
CA PRO A 109 -3.54 -13.69 -7.13
C PRO A 109 -3.02 -12.87 -8.33
N PRO A 110 -2.30 -11.77 -8.09
CA PRO A 110 -1.82 -10.91 -9.18
C PRO A 110 -0.98 -11.64 -10.24
N HIS A 111 -0.25 -12.68 -9.86
CA HIS A 111 0.58 -13.47 -10.80
C HIS A 111 -0.23 -14.32 -11.77
N LEU A 112 -1.52 -14.56 -11.54
CA LEU A 112 -2.41 -15.30 -12.44
C LEU A 112 -3.11 -14.41 -13.47
N VAL A 113 -2.94 -13.09 -13.38
CA VAL A 113 -3.59 -12.14 -14.28
C VAL A 113 -2.57 -11.14 -14.79
N THR A 114 -2.60 -10.89 -16.09
CA THR A 114 -1.65 -10.00 -16.75
C THR A 114 -2.31 -8.66 -17.05
N PRO A 115 -1.80 -7.55 -16.49
CA PRO A 115 -2.26 -6.21 -16.83
C PRO A 115 -1.66 -5.73 -18.14
N VAL A 116 -2.21 -4.65 -18.68
CA VAL A 116 -1.58 -3.92 -19.78
C VAL A 116 -0.53 -2.98 -19.20
N TYR A 117 0.71 -3.17 -19.61
CA TYR A 117 1.82 -2.32 -19.18
C TYR A 117 2.07 -1.15 -20.12
N VAL A 118 2.69 -0.10 -19.62
CA VAL A 118 3.42 0.90 -20.38
C VAL A 118 4.91 0.59 -20.36
N ASP A 119 5.68 1.32 -21.14
CA ASP A 119 7.14 1.28 -21.07
C ASP A 119 7.61 1.43 -19.61
N ARG A 120 8.65 0.69 -19.22
CA ARG A 120 9.17 0.60 -17.85
C ARG A 120 8.35 -0.26 -16.87
N GLY A 121 7.41 -1.08 -17.35
CA GLY A 121 6.73 -2.09 -16.54
C GLY A 121 5.71 -1.54 -15.53
N LEU A 122 5.24 -0.30 -15.69
CA LEU A 122 4.12 0.22 -14.92
C LEU A 122 2.79 -0.17 -15.56
N VAL A 123 1.78 -0.37 -14.73
CA VAL A 123 0.46 -0.79 -15.18
C VAL A 123 -0.35 0.39 -15.72
N ARG A 124 -0.66 0.34 -17.02
CA ARG A 124 -1.56 1.27 -17.68
C ARG A 124 -3.02 0.94 -17.38
N ARG A 125 -3.39 -0.33 -17.55
CA ARG A 125 -4.76 -0.83 -17.36
C ARG A 125 -4.72 -2.13 -16.60
N ARG A 126 -5.52 -2.24 -15.56
CA ARG A 126 -5.71 -3.47 -14.80
C ARG A 126 -6.64 -4.42 -15.54
N PRO A 127 -6.46 -5.74 -15.37
CA PRO A 127 -7.46 -6.72 -15.80
C PRO A 127 -8.75 -6.54 -15.00
N GLU A 128 -9.86 -7.04 -15.52
CA GLU A 128 -11.17 -7.00 -14.83
C GLU A 128 -11.29 -8.05 -13.72
N ALA A 129 -10.20 -8.70 -13.36
CA ALA A 129 -10.16 -9.60 -12.22
C ALA A 129 -10.11 -8.81 -10.91
N ALA A 130 -10.89 -9.23 -9.93
CA ALA A 130 -10.80 -8.71 -8.58
C ALA A 130 -9.75 -9.49 -7.81
N TYR A 131 -8.83 -8.80 -7.20
CA TYR A 131 -7.97 -9.32 -6.13
C TYR A 131 -8.02 -8.31 -5.01
N GLY A 132 -7.89 -8.79 -3.79
CA GLY A 132 -7.90 -7.95 -2.58
C GLY A 132 -6.59 -8.09 -1.83
N GLU A 133 -6.21 -7.04 -1.17
CA GLU A 133 -5.21 -7.10 -0.12
C GLU A 133 -5.91 -7.46 1.21
N PRO A 134 -5.22 -8.16 2.10
CA PRO A 134 -5.77 -8.41 3.42
C PRO A 134 -5.99 -7.11 4.17
N GLY A 135 -7.10 -7.04 4.89
CA GLY A 135 -7.48 -5.87 5.68
C GLY A 135 -7.13 -6.03 7.15
N PHE A 136 -6.89 -4.91 7.81
CA PHE A 136 -6.76 -4.82 9.25
C PHE A 136 -7.37 -3.50 9.74
N GLY A 137 -8.05 -3.55 10.88
CA GLY A 137 -8.73 -2.39 11.44
C GLY A 137 -9.84 -1.87 10.53
N ASN A 138 -9.66 -0.66 9.99
CA ASN A 138 -10.51 -0.17 8.91
C ASN A 138 -9.89 -0.51 7.54
N GLY A 139 -10.66 -0.39 6.46
CA GLY A 139 -10.21 -0.76 5.12
C GLY A 139 -9.08 0.09 4.54
N ARG A 140 -8.61 1.15 5.24
CA ARG A 140 -7.52 2.02 4.78
C ARG A 140 -6.20 1.27 4.70
N PHE A 141 -5.97 0.31 5.60
CA PHE A 141 -4.81 -0.58 5.55
C PHE A 141 -4.68 -1.25 4.17
N ALA A 142 -5.75 -1.90 3.70
CA ALA A 142 -5.75 -2.56 2.39
C ALA A 142 -5.70 -1.55 1.23
N ALA A 143 -6.38 -0.41 1.35
CA ALA A 143 -6.34 0.66 0.35
C ALA A 143 -4.94 1.29 0.23
N ALA A 144 -4.19 1.37 1.32
CA ALA A 144 -2.80 1.83 1.30
C ALA A 144 -1.89 0.87 0.54
N LEU A 145 -2.06 -0.45 0.72
CA LEU A 145 -1.30 -1.48 0.01
C LEU A 145 -1.63 -1.52 -1.49
N ASP A 146 -2.86 -1.22 -1.87
CA ASP A 146 -3.33 -1.13 -3.24
C ASP A 146 -4.08 0.17 -3.52
N PRO A 147 -3.37 1.28 -3.76
CA PRO A 147 -3.97 2.62 -3.86
C PRO A 147 -4.65 2.88 -5.22
N VAL A 148 -5.28 1.88 -5.81
CA VAL A 148 -5.96 1.99 -7.12
C VAL A 148 -7.07 3.03 -7.10
N GLU A 149 -7.68 3.30 -5.95
CA GLU A 149 -8.72 4.33 -5.82
C GLU A 149 -8.23 5.75 -6.16
N LEU A 150 -6.90 5.99 -6.12
CA LEU A 150 -6.30 7.25 -6.55
C LEU A 150 -6.17 7.37 -8.08
N ALA A 151 -6.29 6.26 -8.81
CA ALA A 151 -5.99 6.21 -10.24
C ALA A 151 -7.10 5.64 -11.11
N GLY A 152 -8.04 4.88 -10.51
CA GLY A 152 -8.96 4.02 -11.23
C GLY A 152 -8.25 2.84 -11.92
N ASN A 153 -9.02 1.88 -12.46
CA ASN A 153 -8.47 0.68 -13.07
C ASN A 153 -7.84 0.91 -14.46
N ALA A 154 -8.23 1.98 -15.13
CA ALA A 154 -7.79 2.31 -16.48
C ALA A 154 -7.64 3.83 -16.68
N PRO A 155 -6.89 4.28 -17.68
CA PRO A 155 -6.95 5.66 -18.12
C PRO A 155 -8.36 6.03 -18.56
N VAL A 156 -8.75 7.25 -18.25
CA VAL A 156 -10.02 7.81 -18.70
C VAL A 156 -9.79 8.55 -20.00
N PRO A 157 -10.68 8.45 -21.00
CA PRO A 157 -10.61 9.24 -22.20
C PRO A 157 -10.61 10.75 -21.89
N LEU A 158 -9.89 11.52 -22.70
CA LEU A 158 -9.74 12.97 -22.51
C LEU A 158 -11.07 13.72 -22.55
N GLU A 159 -12.07 13.15 -23.24
CA GLU A 159 -13.42 13.69 -23.33
C GLU A 159 -14.19 13.61 -21.99
N PHE A 160 -13.71 12.80 -21.04
CA PHE A 160 -14.34 12.62 -19.74
C PHE A 160 -13.36 12.89 -18.58
N PRO A 161 -12.79 14.09 -18.46
CA PRO A 161 -11.76 14.38 -17.46
C PRO A 161 -12.25 14.17 -16.03
N ASN A 162 -13.54 14.37 -15.77
CA ASN A 162 -14.16 14.21 -14.44
C ASN A 162 -14.37 12.74 -14.05
N ALA A 163 -14.11 11.79 -14.92
CA ALA A 163 -14.17 10.37 -14.60
C ALA A 163 -12.86 9.82 -14.01
N ASN A 164 -11.80 10.61 -13.91
CA ASN A 164 -10.65 10.27 -13.08
C ASN A 164 -11.07 10.19 -11.61
N ALA A 165 -10.51 9.22 -10.90
CA ALA A 165 -10.87 8.98 -9.50
C ALA A 165 -10.60 10.19 -8.60
N VAL A 166 -9.48 10.87 -8.82
CA VAL A 166 -9.08 12.10 -8.10
C VAL A 166 -8.49 13.11 -9.08
N GLU A 167 -8.61 14.38 -8.75
CA GLU A 167 -7.81 15.43 -9.35
C GLU A 167 -6.43 15.46 -8.71
N LEU A 168 -5.39 15.60 -9.53
CA LEU A 168 -4.01 15.68 -9.07
C LEU A 168 -3.53 17.13 -9.16
N GLY A 169 -3.07 17.65 -8.03
CA GLY A 169 -2.32 18.90 -7.98
C GLY A 169 -0.83 18.70 -8.31
N SER A 170 0.04 19.40 -7.59
CA SER A 170 1.49 19.25 -7.75
C SER A 170 1.94 17.83 -7.40
N ILE A 171 2.83 17.27 -8.23
CA ILE A 171 3.49 15.99 -7.98
C ILE A 171 4.98 16.30 -7.83
N THR A 172 5.58 15.80 -6.75
CA THR A 172 7.00 16.02 -6.45
C THR A 172 7.66 14.73 -6.02
N ASP A 173 8.94 14.59 -6.36
CA ASP A 173 9.79 13.51 -5.85
C ASP A 173 10.21 13.85 -4.42
N VAL A 174 10.00 12.92 -3.50
CA VAL A 174 10.36 13.07 -2.08
C VAL A 174 11.01 11.80 -1.55
N MET A 175 11.66 11.92 -0.41
CA MET A 175 12.07 10.75 0.39
C MET A 175 11.05 10.52 1.50
N HIS A 176 10.62 9.27 1.67
CA HIS A 176 9.79 8.82 2.77
C HIS A 176 10.48 7.65 3.47
N GLU A 177 10.87 7.84 4.73
CA GLU A 177 11.55 6.80 5.52
C GLU A 177 12.74 6.15 4.78
N GLY A 178 13.58 6.97 4.16
CA GLY A 178 14.75 6.54 3.40
C GLY A 178 14.47 5.95 2.02
N ARG A 179 13.22 5.97 1.53
CA ARG A 179 12.82 5.42 0.23
C ARG A 179 12.27 6.51 -0.70
N PRO A 180 12.57 6.43 -2.02
CA PRO A 180 12.00 7.36 -2.98
C PRO A 180 10.48 7.20 -3.07
N ALA A 181 9.75 8.30 -3.06
CA ALA A 181 8.30 8.34 -3.20
C ALA A 181 7.86 9.52 -4.06
N LEU A 182 6.68 9.39 -4.66
CA LEU A 182 5.97 10.50 -5.28
C LEU A 182 4.98 11.08 -4.27
N GLU A 183 5.11 12.36 -3.98
CA GLU A 183 4.14 13.11 -3.18
C GLU A 183 3.19 13.87 -4.11
N ALA A 184 1.90 13.78 -3.85
CA ALA A 184 0.88 14.50 -4.59
C ALA A 184 -0.20 15.05 -3.67
N THR A 185 -0.72 16.24 -4.00
CA THR A 185 -1.97 16.72 -3.45
C THR A 185 -3.10 16.20 -4.33
N VAL A 186 -4.07 15.52 -3.72
CA VAL A 186 -5.22 14.92 -4.42
C VAL A 186 -6.52 15.48 -3.88
N THR A 187 -7.50 15.64 -4.78
CA THR A 187 -8.87 16.05 -4.44
C THR A 187 -9.83 15.04 -5.06
N PRO A 188 -10.68 14.35 -4.27
CA PRO A 188 -11.66 13.43 -4.82
C PRO A 188 -12.70 14.19 -5.65
N ASN A 189 -13.03 13.65 -6.81
CA ASN A 189 -14.08 14.17 -7.69
C ASN A 189 -15.37 13.32 -7.52
N PRO A 190 -16.51 13.70 -8.18
CA PRO A 190 -17.74 12.92 -8.08
C PRO A 190 -17.62 11.47 -8.55
N GLY A 191 -16.62 11.16 -9.37
CA GLY A 191 -16.31 9.79 -9.82
C GLY A 191 -15.49 8.96 -8.83
N TYR A 192 -14.95 9.56 -7.77
CA TYR A 192 -14.17 8.85 -6.77
C TYR A 192 -14.99 7.78 -6.07
N ARG A 193 -14.43 6.59 -6.00
CA ARG A 193 -15.02 5.45 -5.31
C ARG A 193 -13.93 4.81 -4.45
N PRO A 194 -14.04 4.91 -3.12
CA PRO A 194 -13.09 4.27 -2.23
C PRO A 194 -13.13 2.75 -2.40
N SER A 195 -12.00 2.12 -2.31
CA SER A 195 -11.87 0.66 -2.33
C SER A 195 -12.61 0.04 -1.16
N HIS A 196 -12.59 0.73 -0.02
CA HIS A 196 -13.27 0.33 1.22
C HIS A 196 -14.19 1.46 1.69
N PRO A 197 -15.53 1.28 1.58
CA PRO A 197 -16.49 2.25 2.09
C PRO A 197 -16.28 2.54 3.58
N GLY A 198 -16.24 3.80 3.95
CA GLY A 198 -16.00 4.24 5.34
C GLY A 198 -14.54 4.50 5.71
N ALA A 199 -13.58 4.05 4.88
CA ALA A 199 -12.16 4.24 5.13
C ALA A 199 -11.38 4.67 3.85
N PRO A 200 -11.78 5.74 3.17
CA PRO A 200 -11.12 6.21 1.95
C PRO A 200 -9.70 6.71 2.24
N LEU A 201 -8.81 6.63 1.25
CA LEU A 201 -7.51 7.32 1.31
C LEU A 201 -7.68 8.85 1.24
N CYS A 202 -8.71 9.32 0.55
CA CYS A 202 -9.01 10.74 0.40
C CYS A 202 -10.40 11.09 0.95
N ARG A 203 -10.48 12.18 1.70
CA ARG A 203 -11.73 12.82 2.10
C ARG A 203 -12.08 13.98 1.17
N PRO A 204 -13.34 14.48 1.17
CA PRO A 204 -13.68 15.72 0.49
C PRO A 204 -12.70 16.85 0.90
N GLY A 205 -12.24 17.63 -0.08
CA GLY A 205 -11.16 18.58 0.08
C GLY A 205 -9.80 17.97 -0.32
N ARG A 206 -8.72 18.64 0.04
CA ARG A 206 -7.36 18.25 -0.36
C ARG A 206 -6.75 17.25 0.62
N THR A 207 -6.16 16.21 0.06
CA THR A 207 -5.38 15.22 0.81
C THR A 207 -3.96 15.16 0.22
N LEU A 208 -2.95 15.22 1.07
CA LEU A 208 -1.57 14.92 0.69
C LEU A 208 -1.39 13.40 0.73
N VAL A 209 -0.84 12.83 -0.33
CA VAL A 209 -0.52 11.39 -0.40
C VAL A 209 0.92 11.19 -0.84
N ARG A 210 1.55 10.11 -0.34
CA ARG A 210 2.87 9.66 -0.79
C ARG A 210 2.77 8.23 -1.27
N VAL A 211 3.29 7.96 -2.46
CA VAL A 211 3.31 6.62 -3.05
C VAL A 211 4.76 6.20 -3.27
N ASP A 212 5.17 5.09 -2.65
CA ASP A 212 6.53 4.54 -2.78
C ASP A 212 6.83 4.18 -4.24
N ALA A 213 7.89 4.72 -4.80
CA ALA A 213 8.24 4.56 -6.22
C ALA A 213 8.61 3.10 -6.57
N GLY A 214 9.16 2.37 -5.63
CA GLY A 214 9.53 0.96 -5.80
C GLY A 214 8.34 0.02 -5.79
N THR A 215 7.41 0.18 -4.86
CA THR A 215 6.31 -0.77 -4.62
C THR A 215 4.95 -0.31 -5.12
N GLY A 216 4.74 0.98 -5.29
CA GLY A 216 3.42 1.55 -5.60
C GLY A 216 2.45 1.56 -4.41
N VAL A 217 2.91 1.27 -3.21
CA VAL A 217 2.16 1.36 -1.94
C VAL A 217 1.98 2.84 -1.57
N CYS A 218 0.80 3.22 -1.13
CA CYS A 218 0.56 4.53 -0.52
C CYS A 218 1.13 4.53 0.90
N VAL A 219 2.31 5.13 1.08
CA VAL A 219 3.05 5.09 2.34
C VAL A 219 2.66 6.20 3.31
N ALA A 220 1.92 7.20 2.86
CA ALA A 220 1.32 8.20 3.74
C ALA A 220 0.10 8.85 3.09
N SER A 221 -0.87 9.20 3.91
CA SER A 221 -1.91 10.15 3.55
C SER A 221 -2.17 11.10 4.71
N ARG A 222 -2.51 12.35 4.39
CA ARG A 222 -2.89 13.37 5.38
C ARG A 222 -3.91 14.31 4.77
N TRP A 223 -5.07 14.39 5.39
CA TRP A 223 -6.10 15.35 5.00
C TRP A 223 -5.67 16.78 5.39
N LEU A 224 -5.78 17.73 4.47
CA LEU A 224 -5.27 19.09 4.64
C LEU A 224 -6.36 20.09 5.07
N GLU A 225 -7.63 19.75 4.87
CA GLU A 225 -8.77 20.62 5.13
C GLU A 225 -9.63 20.04 6.25
N GLY A 226 -9.27 20.29 7.49
CA GLY A 226 -10.05 19.89 8.65
C GLY A 226 -10.58 21.11 9.41
N GLY A 227 -11.88 21.33 9.34
CA GLY A 227 -12.53 22.48 9.98
C GLY A 227 -13.92 22.18 10.54
N GLN A 228 -14.32 20.92 10.68
CA GLN A 228 -15.58 20.57 11.35
C GLN A 228 -15.30 19.80 12.65
N GLU A 229 -16.05 20.16 13.67
CA GLU A 229 -16.00 19.74 15.06
C GLU A 229 -15.46 18.33 15.32
N GLY A 230 -14.34 18.24 16.03
CA GLY A 230 -13.82 17.03 16.67
C GLY A 230 -12.74 16.25 15.92
N TYR A 231 -12.50 16.51 14.65
CA TYR A 231 -11.41 15.89 13.89
C TYR A 231 -10.53 16.95 13.24
N GLY A 232 -9.45 17.31 13.88
CA GLY A 232 -8.43 18.19 13.30
C GLY A 232 -7.82 17.57 12.03
N PRO A 233 -7.25 18.38 11.12
CA PRO A 233 -6.58 17.91 9.90
C PRO A 233 -5.45 16.92 10.18
N GLU A 234 -4.93 16.93 11.38
CA GLU A 234 -3.80 16.08 11.81
C GLU A 234 -4.21 14.64 12.15
N THR A 235 -5.51 14.34 12.22
CA THR A 235 -6.00 13.04 12.70
C THR A 235 -6.44 12.09 11.61
N TYR A 236 -6.70 12.57 10.39
CA TYR A 236 -7.16 11.71 9.30
C TYR A 236 -6.07 11.42 8.27
N GLY A 237 -5.76 10.15 8.12
CA GLY A 237 -4.76 9.64 7.21
C GLY A 237 -4.13 8.38 7.74
N HIS A 238 -2.95 8.04 7.21
CA HIS A 238 -2.13 6.94 7.69
C HIS A 238 -0.65 7.25 7.46
N TRP A 239 0.18 6.48 8.13
CA TRP A 239 1.62 6.41 7.89
C TRP A 239 2.06 4.95 7.81
N LEU A 240 2.96 4.66 6.87
CA LEU A 240 3.50 3.34 6.64
C LEU A 240 4.99 3.44 6.34
N ARG A 241 5.82 2.67 7.03
CA ARG A 241 7.25 2.54 6.77
C ARG A 241 7.58 1.15 6.24
N ILE A 242 8.08 1.05 5.03
CA ILE A 242 8.50 -0.21 4.41
C ILE A 242 9.86 -0.59 4.99
N LEU A 243 9.94 -1.77 5.60
CA LEU A 243 11.15 -2.34 6.19
C LEU A 243 11.80 -3.37 5.29
N GLY A 244 11.02 -4.07 4.45
CA GLY A 244 11.52 -5.10 3.54
C GLY A 244 10.58 -5.36 2.39
N VAL A 245 11.12 -5.66 1.22
CA VAL A 245 10.38 -5.95 -0.02
C VAL A 245 10.93 -7.22 -0.64
N VAL A 246 10.02 -8.14 -1.05
CA VAL A 246 10.37 -9.42 -1.68
C VAL A 246 11.28 -10.26 -0.78
N GLU A 247 11.06 -10.19 0.54
CA GLU A 247 11.75 -11.05 1.50
C GLU A 247 11.12 -12.46 1.48
N TYR A 248 11.96 -13.47 1.65
CA TYR A 248 11.47 -14.84 1.83
C TYR A 248 10.84 -14.98 3.21
N MET A 249 9.58 -15.40 3.24
CA MET A 249 8.79 -15.56 4.48
C MET A 249 8.27 -16.99 4.55
N LEU A 250 8.66 -17.72 5.60
CA LEU A 250 8.21 -19.09 5.85
C LEU A 250 6.72 -19.10 6.26
N ASP A 251 6.02 -20.20 5.95
CA ASP A 251 4.63 -20.41 6.40
C ASP A 251 4.51 -20.37 7.93
N ALA A 252 5.51 -20.88 8.63
CA ALA A 252 5.58 -20.86 10.10
C ALA A 252 5.47 -19.43 10.68
N LEU A 253 5.90 -18.40 9.97
CA LEU A 253 5.76 -17.01 10.39
C LEU A 253 4.29 -16.61 10.56
N PHE A 254 3.41 -17.17 9.75
CA PHE A 254 1.98 -16.84 9.71
C PHE A 254 1.10 -17.77 10.57
N LEU A 255 1.71 -18.70 11.30
CA LEU A 255 1.00 -19.53 12.27
C LEU A 255 1.02 -18.83 13.63
N ALA A 256 -0.16 -18.75 14.28
CA ALA A 256 -0.30 -18.09 15.58
C ALA A 256 0.60 -18.72 16.67
N GLU A 257 0.82 -20.02 16.58
CA GLU A 257 1.61 -20.80 17.55
C GLU A 257 3.12 -20.69 17.35
N SER A 258 3.61 -20.09 16.24
CA SER A 258 5.05 -19.96 15.95
C SER A 258 5.80 -19.02 16.89
N MET A 259 5.12 -18.42 17.86
CA MET A 259 5.63 -17.38 18.74
C MET A 259 6.52 -17.85 19.88
N ASN A 260 6.53 -19.13 20.22
CA ASN A 260 7.32 -19.65 21.33
C ASN A 260 8.52 -20.49 20.87
N LEU A 261 9.25 -20.03 19.84
CA LEU A 261 10.56 -20.61 19.51
C LEU A 261 11.60 -20.38 20.64
N THR A 262 11.29 -19.56 21.62
CA THR A 262 12.13 -19.38 22.82
C THR A 262 11.94 -20.49 23.84
N ASP A 263 10.89 -21.29 23.77
CA ASP A 263 10.58 -22.32 24.77
C ASP A 263 10.88 -23.76 24.31
N VAL A 264 11.55 -23.92 23.18
CA VAL A 264 12.00 -25.25 22.72
C VAL A 264 13.00 -25.89 23.69
N ARG A 265 13.65 -25.10 24.55
CA ARG A 265 14.55 -25.61 25.59
C ARG A 265 13.83 -26.38 26.72
N GLY A 266 12.53 -26.14 26.92
CA GLY A 266 11.74 -26.83 27.92
C GLY A 266 11.24 -28.22 27.50
N HIS A 267 11.30 -28.57 26.22
CA HIS A 267 10.76 -29.80 25.67
C HIS A 267 11.78 -30.80 25.13
N ILE A 268 13.05 -30.45 25.15
CA ILE A 268 14.13 -31.38 24.80
C ILE A 268 14.77 -31.84 26.13
N SER A 269 14.32 -32.96 26.63
CA SER A 269 15.05 -33.65 27.69
C SER A 269 16.34 -34.22 27.11
N TRP A 270 17.46 -33.54 27.37
CA TRP A 270 18.78 -34.04 27.11
C TRP A 270 19.18 -35.01 28.21
N GLU A 271 18.62 -36.20 28.22
CA GLU A 271 19.23 -37.32 28.92
C GLU A 271 20.23 -37.98 27.96
N LEU A 272 21.49 -37.59 28.08
CA LEU A 272 22.59 -38.38 27.54
C LEU A 272 22.62 -39.69 28.31
N PRO A 273 22.55 -40.84 27.64
CA PRO A 273 22.83 -42.10 28.33
C PRO A 273 24.25 -42.06 28.86
N ALA A 274 24.40 -42.23 30.18
CA ALA A 274 25.70 -42.43 30.82
C ALA A 274 26.34 -43.69 30.26
N GLY A 275 27.48 -43.56 29.57
CA GLY A 275 28.31 -44.63 29.10
C GLY A 275 29.17 -45.23 30.23
#